data_aa349e2a0edabe17af02b06e7717edad
#
_entry.id   aa349e2a0edabe17af02b06e7717edad
#
_cell.length_a   1.000
_cell.length_b   1.000
_cell.length_c   1.000
_cell.angle_alpha   90.00
_cell.angle_beta   90.00
_cell.angle_gamma   90.00
#
_symmetry.space_group_name_H-M   'P 1'
#
loop_
_entity.id
_entity.type
_entity.pdbx_description
1 polymer ?
#
loop_
_entity_poly.entity_id
_entity_poly.type
_entity_poly.pdbx_seq_one_letter_code
_entity_poly.pdbx_strand_id
1 'polypeptide(L)'
;SEYGIGGNKPRPWYVEQIVPGKKQKSGMGQTLVEIIDVYNYEGPSALQDVYVTLKIRAAQNRVNQQYVYNGSPLLIHDVRSFKVQDVLIAGEIVDIANNQDLNKREAGKFLISLDLFSQKLGYYINNDSSVLLDGVKNHVAQSLVEGMTIKDSHENIVVKIKDVEKSYGIRSWVGNNGYVETIDPNRTKVTLQIEIVGEKIGDYYYYRNEAPIIIDQYLHLIFNNVSVLGYITKVEPLLEN
;
A
#
# COMPACT_ATOMS: atom_id res chain seq x y z
N SER A 1 -0.62 27.46 6.13
CA SER A 1 -1.29 26.29 5.59
C SER A 1 -0.54 25.05 6.02
N GLU A 2 -1.13 24.34 6.98
CA GLU A 2 -0.65 23.11 7.58
C GLU A 2 -0.79 21.98 6.58
N TYR A 3 0.30 21.57 5.96
CA TYR A 3 0.38 20.24 5.35
C TYR A 3 0.76 19.27 6.47
N GLY A 4 -0.26 18.71 7.12
CA GLY A 4 -0.09 17.63 8.07
C GLY A 4 0.57 16.44 7.37
N ILE A 5 1.40 15.73 8.09
CA ILE A 5 1.99 14.42 7.74
C ILE A 5 0.84 13.39 7.74
N GLY A 6 0.12 13.35 6.69
CA GLY A 6 -1.05 12.58 6.34
C GLY A 6 -1.43 13.05 4.95
N GLY A 7 -0.42 12.99 4.06
CA GLY A 7 -0.39 13.70 2.81
C GLY A 7 -1.66 13.47 2.00
N ASN A 8 -2.22 14.53 1.46
CA ASN A 8 -3.25 14.48 0.45
C ASN A 8 -2.73 13.63 -0.71
N LYS A 9 -3.13 12.35 -0.73
CA LYS A 9 -2.83 11.47 -1.86
C LYS A 9 -3.29 12.16 -3.14
N PRO A 10 -2.49 12.17 -4.20
CA PRO A 10 -2.81 12.90 -5.41
C PRO A 10 -4.05 12.31 -6.11
N ARG A 11 -4.75 13.16 -6.84
CA ARG A 11 -5.88 12.74 -7.68
C ARG A 11 -5.36 12.16 -9.01
N PRO A 12 -6.10 11.25 -9.67
CA PRO A 12 -5.69 10.61 -10.92
C PRO A 12 -5.22 11.60 -11.98
N TRP A 13 -5.95 12.68 -12.23
CA TRP A 13 -5.60 13.69 -13.22
C TRP A 13 -4.24 14.35 -12.98
N TYR A 14 -3.79 14.43 -11.73
CA TYR A 14 -2.46 14.96 -11.40
C TYR A 14 -1.38 13.92 -11.64
N VAL A 15 -1.66 12.66 -11.31
CA VAL A 15 -0.72 11.54 -11.53
C VAL A 15 -0.44 11.35 -13.02
N GLU A 16 -1.45 11.50 -13.88
CA GLU A 16 -1.32 11.44 -15.33
C GLU A 16 -0.34 12.50 -15.90
N GLN A 17 -0.08 13.58 -15.15
CA GLN A 17 0.92 14.58 -15.54
C GLN A 17 2.35 14.18 -15.17
N ILE A 18 2.53 13.22 -14.27
CA ILE A 18 3.85 12.73 -13.84
C ILE A 18 4.27 11.65 -14.84
N VAL A 19 5.01 12.05 -15.87
CA VAL A 19 5.37 11.15 -16.98
C VAL A 19 6.87 10.90 -16.98
N PRO A 20 7.33 9.64 -17.13
CA PRO A 20 8.75 9.32 -17.33
C PRO A 20 9.38 10.12 -18.47
N GLY A 21 10.63 10.50 -18.30
CA GLY A 21 11.39 11.28 -19.28
C GLY A 21 11.28 12.80 -19.12
N LYS A 22 10.34 13.34 -18.31
CA LYS A 22 10.34 14.78 -17.97
C LYS A 22 11.59 15.14 -17.18
N LYS A 23 12.19 16.32 -17.47
CA LYS A 23 13.49 16.75 -16.93
C LYS A 23 13.46 18.17 -16.42
N GLN A 24 14.09 18.38 -15.28
CA GLN A 24 14.51 19.71 -14.85
C GLN A 24 15.93 19.98 -15.36
N LYS A 25 16.14 21.11 -16.02
CA LYS A 25 17.46 21.52 -16.52
C LYS A 25 17.98 22.73 -15.77
N SER A 26 19.29 22.82 -15.62
CA SER A 26 19.96 24.05 -15.15
C SER A 26 19.92 25.14 -16.23
N GLY A 27 20.29 26.37 -15.88
CA GLY A 27 20.45 27.47 -16.85
C GLY A 27 21.47 27.17 -17.97
N MET A 28 22.39 26.21 -17.74
CA MET A 28 23.37 25.75 -18.73
C MET A 28 22.90 24.49 -19.50
N GLY A 29 21.62 24.11 -19.39
CA GLY A 29 21.03 22.99 -20.13
C GLY A 29 21.33 21.60 -19.56
N GLN A 30 22.08 21.49 -18.46
CA GLN A 30 22.36 20.19 -17.83
C GLN A 30 21.14 19.67 -17.10
N THR A 31 20.85 18.38 -17.22
CA THR A 31 19.76 17.71 -16.48
C THR A 31 20.13 17.62 -15.01
N LEU A 32 19.28 18.19 -14.14
CA LEU A 32 19.41 18.16 -12.70
C LEU A 32 18.56 17.08 -12.07
N VAL A 33 17.32 16.91 -12.56
CA VAL A 33 16.36 15.90 -12.12
C VAL A 33 15.68 15.33 -13.35
N GLU A 34 15.46 14.05 -13.38
CA GLU A 34 14.72 13.32 -14.44
C GLU A 34 13.77 12.30 -13.81
N ILE A 35 12.53 12.27 -14.26
CA ILE A 35 11.58 11.22 -13.88
C ILE A 35 11.96 9.96 -14.69
N ILE A 36 12.36 8.89 -13.98
CA ILE A 36 12.73 7.63 -14.59
C ILE A 36 11.53 6.71 -14.73
N ASP A 37 10.74 6.61 -13.62
CA ASP A 37 9.60 5.71 -13.56
C ASP A 37 8.54 6.22 -12.61
N VAL A 38 7.29 5.78 -12.83
CA VAL A 38 6.13 6.15 -12.03
C VAL A 38 5.27 4.93 -11.80
N TYR A 39 5.15 4.52 -10.56
CA TYR A 39 4.19 3.52 -10.11
C TYR A 39 3.06 4.17 -9.34
N ASN A 40 1.84 3.82 -9.67
CA ASN A 40 0.68 4.28 -8.92
C ASN A 40 -0.30 3.14 -8.67
N TYR A 41 -0.96 3.24 -7.52
CA TYR A 41 -1.98 2.31 -7.07
C TYR A 41 -3.22 3.08 -6.67
N GLU A 42 -4.39 2.53 -6.98
CA GLU A 42 -5.65 3.11 -6.54
C GLU A 42 -5.78 2.98 -5.02
N GLY A 43 -5.96 4.11 -4.35
CA GLY A 43 -6.22 4.21 -2.93
C GLY A 43 -7.70 4.42 -2.62
N PRO A 44 -8.08 4.48 -1.35
CA PRO A 44 -9.44 4.82 -0.94
C PRO A 44 -9.87 6.20 -1.49
N SER A 45 -11.17 6.34 -1.83
CA SER A 45 -11.76 7.61 -2.28
C SER A 45 -11.21 8.17 -3.58
N ALA A 46 -10.82 7.31 -4.53
CA ALA A 46 -10.24 7.67 -5.82
C ALA A 46 -8.96 8.53 -5.71
N LEU A 47 -8.26 8.47 -4.59
CA LEU A 47 -6.91 9.00 -4.42
C LEU A 47 -5.90 7.92 -4.81
N GLN A 48 -4.68 8.31 -5.16
CA GLN A 48 -3.68 7.35 -5.59
C GLN A 48 -2.44 7.39 -4.70
N ASP A 49 -1.89 6.22 -4.43
CA ASP A 49 -0.54 6.08 -3.89
C ASP A 49 0.44 6.10 -5.07
N VAL A 50 1.35 7.05 -5.06
CA VAL A 50 2.27 7.29 -6.19
C VAL A 50 3.70 7.22 -5.73
N TYR A 51 4.46 6.35 -6.40
CA TYR A 51 5.91 6.20 -6.22
C TYR A 51 6.62 6.69 -7.47
N VAL A 52 7.48 7.68 -7.32
CA VAL A 52 8.21 8.29 -8.43
C VAL A 52 9.69 8.02 -8.27
N THR A 53 10.28 7.35 -9.23
CA THR A 53 11.75 7.18 -9.29
C THR A 53 12.36 8.38 -10.01
N LEU A 54 13.16 9.13 -9.27
CA LEU A 54 13.86 10.30 -9.78
C LEU A 54 15.36 10.02 -9.92
N LYS A 55 15.93 10.33 -11.08
CA LYS A 55 17.38 10.44 -11.23
C LYS A 55 17.80 11.87 -10.93
N ILE A 56 18.56 12.03 -9.84
CA ILE A 56 18.97 13.36 -9.35
C ILE A 56 20.48 13.51 -9.50
N ARG A 57 20.91 14.62 -10.05
CA ARG A 57 22.31 15.01 -10.06
C ARG A 57 22.65 15.65 -8.71
N ALA A 58 23.19 14.87 -7.81
CA ALA A 58 23.62 15.29 -6.48
C ALA A 58 25.15 15.30 -6.36
N ALA A 59 25.67 16.13 -5.49
CA ALA A 59 27.08 16.07 -5.07
C ALA A 59 27.19 15.11 -3.87
N GLN A 60 28.23 14.29 -3.83
CA GLN A 60 28.50 13.46 -2.65
C GLN A 60 29.48 14.20 -1.71
N ASN A 61 29.08 14.35 -0.46
CA ASN A 61 29.95 14.85 0.58
C ASN A 61 31.00 13.78 0.91
N ARG A 62 32.29 14.10 0.74
CA ARG A 62 33.38 13.14 0.92
C ARG A 62 33.59 12.71 2.39
N VAL A 63 33.15 13.52 3.34
CA VAL A 63 33.37 13.26 4.78
C VAL A 63 32.34 12.26 5.32
N ASN A 64 31.05 12.50 5.04
CA ASN A 64 29.95 11.68 5.57
C ASN A 64 29.22 10.84 4.52
N GLN A 65 29.70 10.82 3.28
CA GLN A 65 29.18 10.06 2.14
C GLN A 65 27.73 10.42 1.77
N GLN A 66 27.16 11.48 2.32
CA GLN A 66 25.79 11.93 2.04
C GLN A 66 25.68 12.57 0.67
N TYR A 67 24.57 12.34 -0.02
CA TYR A 67 24.23 13.06 -1.23
C TYR A 67 23.59 14.41 -0.89
N VAL A 68 24.02 15.45 -1.59
CA VAL A 68 23.57 16.82 -1.40
C VAL A 68 22.99 17.35 -2.71
N TYR A 69 21.76 17.83 -2.67
CA TYR A 69 21.07 18.45 -3.79
C TYR A 69 20.65 19.88 -3.40
N ASN A 70 21.00 20.86 -4.23
CA ASN A 70 20.75 22.29 -3.96
C ASN A 70 21.18 22.75 -2.56
N GLY A 71 22.35 22.30 -2.10
CA GLY A 71 22.90 22.69 -0.80
C GLY A 71 22.33 21.98 0.42
N SER A 72 21.35 21.07 0.23
CA SER A 72 20.72 20.33 1.32
C SER A 72 20.95 18.81 1.15
N PRO A 73 21.25 18.08 2.23
CA PRO A 73 21.39 16.63 2.16
C PRO A 73 20.07 15.97 1.76
N LEU A 74 20.16 14.88 1.01
CA LEU A 74 19.04 13.99 0.72
C LEU A 74 19.04 12.90 1.79
N LEU A 75 17.97 12.79 2.55
CA LEU A 75 17.82 11.77 3.61
C LEU A 75 16.51 10.99 3.40
N ILE A 76 16.54 9.71 3.76
CA ILE A 76 15.32 8.91 3.85
C ILE A 76 14.40 9.53 4.92
N HIS A 77 13.10 9.52 4.69
CA HIS A 77 12.03 10.19 5.45
C HIS A 77 11.98 11.74 5.33
N ASP A 78 12.90 12.36 4.57
CA ASP A 78 12.78 13.80 4.28
C ASP A 78 11.66 14.03 3.26
N VAL A 79 10.82 15.02 3.52
CA VAL A 79 9.85 15.53 2.55
C VAL A 79 10.50 16.54 1.64
N ARG A 80 10.50 16.28 0.34
CA ARG A 80 11.15 17.13 -0.68
C ARG A 80 10.19 17.48 -1.81
N SER A 81 10.46 18.61 -2.43
CA SER A 81 9.75 19.07 -3.62
C SER A 81 10.71 19.20 -4.80
N PHE A 82 10.33 18.65 -5.92
CA PHE A 82 11.07 18.71 -7.19
C PHE A 82 10.18 19.32 -8.27
N LYS A 83 10.61 20.45 -8.85
CA LYS A 83 9.91 21.05 -9.98
C LYS A 83 10.50 20.49 -11.27
N VAL A 84 9.78 19.62 -11.93
CA VAL A 84 10.21 18.97 -13.18
C VAL A 84 9.31 19.47 -14.32
N GLN A 85 9.83 20.38 -15.15
CA GLN A 85 9.05 21.10 -16.17
C GLN A 85 7.82 21.80 -15.54
N ASP A 86 6.63 21.36 -15.92
CA ASP A 86 5.32 21.86 -15.51
C ASP A 86 4.72 21.16 -14.29
N VAL A 87 5.42 20.15 -13.73
CA VAL A 87 4.95 19.35 -12.59
C VAL A 87 5.78 19.66 -11.35
N LEU A 88 5.09 19.88 -10.22
CA LEU A 88 5.70 20.01 -8.90
C LEU A 88 5.47 18.71 -8.13
N ILE A 89 6.48 17.85 -8.04
CA ILE A 89 6.41 16.60 -7.27
C ILE A 89 6.84 16.91 -5.84
N ALA A 90 5.95 16.71 -4.88
CA ALA A 90 6.26 16.80 -3.45
C ALA A 90 5.95 15.47 -2.78
N GLY A 91 6.92 14.92 -2.07
CA GLY A 91 6.79 13.60 -1.45
C GLY A 91 7.92 13.32 -0.46
N GLU A 92 7.76 12.21 0.25
CA GLU A 92 8.76 11.67 1.15
C GLU A 92 9.78 10.82 0.37
N ILE A 93 11.05 10.95 0.71
CA ILE A 93 12.11 10.10 0.16
C ILE A 93 12.07 8.75 0.90
N VAL A 94 11.67 7.71 0.20
CA VAL A 94 11.56 6.36 0.77
C VAL A 94 12.79 5.50 0.51
N ASP A 95 13.60 5.85 -0.50
CA ASP A 95 14.81 5.12 -0.86
C ASP A 95 15.81 6.03 -1.57
N ILE A 96 17.12 5.76 -1.39
CA ILE A 96 18.22 6.45 -2.08
C ILE A 96 19.21 5.39 -2.56
N ALA A 97 19.26 5.16 -3.87
CA ALA A 97 20.16 4.20 -4.50
C ALA A 97 21.13 4.85 -5.47
N ASN A 98 22.29 4.26 -5.64
CA ASN A 98 23.24 4.63 -6.71
C ASN A 98 22.72 4.15 -8.08
N ASN A 99 23.16 4.81 -9.16
CA ASN A 99 22.78 4.46 -10.55
C ASN A 99 22.94 2.98 -10.93
N GLN A 100 23.72 2.20 -10.17
CA GLN A 100 23.97 0.78 -10.42
C GLN A 100 22.95 -0.14 -9.79
N ASP A 101 22.20 0.36 -8.79
CA ASP A 101 21.29 -0.45 -7.97
C ASP A 101 19.80 -0.20 -8.26
N LEU A 102 19.48 0.79 -9.11
CA LEU A 102 18.10 1.21 -9.43
C LEU A 102 17.21 0.10 -10.05
N ASN A 103 17.80 -1.00 -10.52
CA ASN A 103 17.08 -2.10 -11.16
C ASN A 103 17.03 -3.39 -10.33
N LYS A 104 17.41 -3.35 -9.06
CA LYS A 104 17.53 -4.56 -8.22
C LYS A 104 16.60 -4.56 -7.02
N ARG A 105 15.35 -4.16 -7.17
CA ARG A 105 14.38 -4.53 -6.15
C ARG A 105 14.07 -6.01 -6.31
N GLU A 106 14.46 -6.78 -5.30
CA GLU A 106 14.10 -8.20 -5.22
C GLU A 106 12.61 -8.29 -4.95
N ALA A 107 11.85 -8.82 -5.90
CA ALA A 107 10.43 -9.10 -5.74
C ALA A 107 10.25 -10.56 -5.33
N GLY A 108 9.34 -10.81 -4.39
CA GLY A 108 8.95 -12.14 -3.98
C GLY A 108 7.44 -12.35 -4.18
N LYS A 109 7.06 -13.60 -4.48
CA LYS A 109 5.64 -14.00 -4.52
C LYS A 109 5.30 -14.82 -3.30
N PHE A 110 4.13 -14.57 -2.74
CA PHE A 110 3.66 -15.23 -1.53
C PHE A 110 2.22 -15.68 -1.72
N LEU A 111 1.89 -16.86 -1.17
CA LEU A 111 0.53 -17.25 -0.90
C LEU A 111 0.21 -16.87 0.55
N ILE A 112 -0.78 -16.02 0.75
CA ILE A 112 -1.19 -15.60 2.08
C ILE A 112 -2.65 -15.94 2.33
N SER A 113 -2.99 -16.23 3.60
CA SER A 113 -4.37 -16.30 4.07
C SER A 113 -4.71 -14.99 4.76
N LEU A 114 -5.83 -14.39 4.37
CA LEU A 114 -6.29 -13.10 4.84
C LEU A 114 -7.71 -13.21 5.41
N ASP A 115 -7.87 -13.05 6.71
CA ASP A 115 -9.18 -13.03 7.37
C ASP A 115 -9.77 -11.62 7.29
N LEU A 116 -10.91 -11.51 6.63
CA LEU A 116 -11.56 -10.22 6.40
C LEU A 116 -12.40 -9.79 7.59
N PHE A 117 -12.36 -8.50 7.89
CA PHE A 117 -13.20 -7.90 8.93
C PHE A 117 -13.75 -6.54 8.49
N SER A 118 -14.78 -6.09 9.17
CA SER A 118 -15.30 -4.74 8.98
C SER A 118 -14.59 -3.76 9.90
N GLN A 119 -14.25 -2.57 9.40
CA GLN A 119 -13.61 -1.50 10.21
C GLN A 119 -14.38 -1.08 11.45
N LYS A 120 -15.64 -1.47 11.58
CA LYS A 120 -16.45 -1.21 12.77
C LYS A 120 -16.41 -2.42 13.73
N LEU A 121 -15.24 -2.66 14.30
CA LEU A 121 -15.02 -3.65 15.34
C LEU A 121 -15.53 -3.08 16.68
N GLY A 122 -16.74 -3.42 17.03
CA GLY A 122 -17.33 -3.13 18.33
C GLY A 122 -18.11 -1.81 18.43
N TYR A 123 -19.36 -1.94 18.82
CA TYR A 123 -20.16 -0.82 19.28
C TYR A 123 -20.27 -0.94 20.80
N TYR A 124 -19.85 0.11 21.52
CA TYR A 124 -20.20 0.26 22.91
C TYR A 124 -21.69 0.62 22.96
N ILE A 125 -22.51 -0.26 23.54
CA ILE A 125 -23.93 0.02 23.72
C ILE A 125 -24.12 0.86 24.98
N ASN A 126 -23.32 0.61 26.01
CA ASN A 126 -23.23 1.35 27.28
C ASN A 126 -21.81 1.19 27.82
N ASN A 127 -21.46 1.87 28.90
CA ASN A 127 -20.14 1.74 29.53
C ASN A 127 -19.77 0.30 29.96
N ASP A 128 -20.77 -0.60 30.06
CA ASP A 128 -20.63 -1.95 30.62
C ASP A 128 -20.84 -3.08 29.58
N SER A 129 -21.13 -2.77 28.32
CA SER A 129 -21.38 -3.79 27.30
C SER A 129 -20.87 -3.38 25.94
N SER A 130 -20.28 -4.33 25.22
CA SER A 130 -19.82 -4.16 23.84
C SER A 130 -20.39 -5.25 22.94
N VAL A 131 -20.62 -4.90 21.69
CA VAL A 131 -20.97 -5.86 20.63
C VAL A 131 -19.79 -5.97 19.68
N LEU A 132 -19.26 -7.17 19.55
CA LEU A 132 -18.24 -7.52 18.56
C LEU A 132 -18.92 -8.16 17.36
N LEU A 133 -18.54 -7.71 16.17
CA LEU A 133 -19.07 -8.22 14.90
C LEU A 133 -17.93 -8.86 14.11
N ASP A 134 -18.00 -10.16 13.90
CA ASP A 134 -17.06 -10.89 13.06
C ASP A 134 -17.53 -10.91 11.60
N GLY A 135 -16.55 -10.93 10.69
CA GLY A 135 -16.78 -11.01 9.25
C GLY A 135 -17.17 -9.66 8.60
N VAL A 136 -17.51 -9.72 7.34
CA VAL A 136 -17.92 -8.59 6.49
C VAL A 136 -19.41 -8.64 6.19
N LYS A 137 -19.98 -7.55 5.63
CA LYS A 137 -21.38 -7.55 5.18
C LYS A 137 -21.58 -8.53 4.03
N ASN A 138 -22.75 -9.18 3.96
CA ASN A 138 -23.03 -10.23 2.97
C ASN A 138 -22.79 -9.77 1.51
N HIS A 139 -23.15 -8.55 1.14
CA HIS A 139 -22.92 -8.05 -0.22
C HIS A 139 -21.42 -7.92 -0.55
N VAL A 140 -20.56 -7.60 0.44
CA VAL A 140 -19.10 -7.59 0.26
C VAL A 140 -18.60 -9.01 0.05
N ALA A 141 -19.03 -9.96 0.91
CA ALA A 141 -18.67 -11.37 0.77
C ALA A 141 -19.10 -11.98 -0.58
N GLN A 142 -20.29 -11.61 -1.07
CA GLN A 142 -20.81 -12.07 -2.37
C GLN A 142 -20.03 -11.51 -3.56
N SER A 143 -19.48 -10.29 -3.43
CA SER A 143 -18.69 -9.65 -4.50
C SER A 143 -17.29 -10.24 -4.65
N LEU A 144 -16.81 -11.01 -3.66
CA LEU A 144 -15.49 -11.63 -3.69
C LEU A 144 -15.57 -13.02 -4.33
N VAL A 145 -14.82 -13.19 -5.42
CA VAL A 145 -14.75 -14.46 -6.17
C VAL A 145 -13.31 -14.79 -6.53
N GLU A 146 -13.05 -16.08 -6.72
CA GLU A 146 -11.77 -16.57 -7.22
C GLU A 146 -11.42 -15.93 -8.57
N GLY A 147 -10.13 -15.67 -8.80
CA GLY A 147 -9.62 -15.09 -10.02
C GLY A 147 -9.62 -13.55 -10.06
N MET A 148 -10.25 -12.86 -9.10
CA MET A 148 -10.13 -11.39 -9.01
C MET A 148 -8.68 -10.98 -8.83
N THR A 149 -8.29 -9.89 -9.50
CA THR A 149 -6.91 -9.41 -9.51
C THR A 149 -6.82 -7.92 -9.19
N ILE A 150 -5.70 -7.53 -8.63
CA ILE A 150 -5.25 -6.14 -8.56
C ILE A 150 -4.01 -6.04 -9.44
N LYS A 151 -3.97 -5.02 -10.29
CA LYS A 151 -2.84 -4.72 -11.16
C LYS A 151 -2.15 -3.43 -10.72
N ASP A 152 -0.86 -3.33 -11.05
CA ASP A 152 -0.12 -2.09 -10.96
C ASP A 152 -0.35 -1.21 -12.21
N SER A 153 0.30 -0.04 -12.25
CA SER A 153 0.23 0.89 -13.39
C SER A 153 0.86 0.36 -14.68
N HIS A 154 1.62 -0.74 -14.62
CA HIS A 154 2.24 -1.42 -15.76
C HIS A 154 1.46 -2.67 -16.18
N GLU A 155 0.20 -2.82 -15.72
CA GLU A 155 -0.68 -3.98 -15.97
C GLU A 155 -0.18 -5.32 -15.39
N ASN A 156 0.86 -5.32 -14.53
CA ASN A 156 1.28 -6.53 -13.85
C ASN A 156 0.31 -6.90 -12.74
N ILE A 157 -0.01 -8.17 -12.63
CA ILE A 157 -0.85 -8.68 -11.54
C ILE A 157 -0.02 -8.70 -10.24
N VAL A 158 -0.38 -7.86 -9.28
CA VAL A 158 0.27 -7.77 -7.97
C VAL A 158 -0.50 -8.50 -6.85
N VAL A 159 -1.80 -8.72 -7.04
CA VAL A 159 -2.63 -9.57 -6.18
C VAL A 159 -3.58 -10.39 -7.02
N LYS A 160 -3.77 -11.66 -6.65
CA LYS A 160 -4.77 -12.54 -7.26
C LYS A 160 -5.44 -13.41 -6.20
N ILE A 161 -6.77 -13.40 -6.15
CA ILE A 161 -7.55 -14.31 -5.30
C ILE A 161 -7.44 -15.71 -5.88
N LYS A 162 -6.96 -16.66 -5.07
CA LYS A 162 -6.83 -18.09 -5.41
C LYS A 162 -7.99 -18.89 -4.89
N ASP A 163 -8.53 -18.52 -3.72
CA ASP A 163 -9.68 -19.19 -3.10
C ASP A 163 -10.42 -18.23 -2.17
N VAL A 164 -11.72 -18.51 -1.93
CA VAL A 164 -12.60 -17.72 -1.07
C VAL A 164 -13.41 -18.65 -0.18
N GLU A 165 -12.97 -18.83 1.05
CA GLU A 165 -13.72 -19.59 2.05
C GLU A 165 -14.74 -18.69 2.74
N LYS A 166 -15.98 -19.16 2.87
CA LYS A 166 -17.10 -18.42 3.47
C LYS A 166 -17.79 -19.25 4.55
N SER A 167 -18.04 -18.62 5.69
CA SER A 167 -18.81 -19.21 6.78
C SER A 167 -19.73 -18.17 7.41
N TYR A 168 -20.54 -18.58 8.38
CA TYR A 168 -21.45 -17.66 9.08
C TYR A 168 -20.67 -16.62 9.88
N GLY A 169 -21.07 -15.35 9.76
CA GLY A 169 -20.60 -14.28 10.63
C GLY A 169 -21.17 -14.44 12.04
N ILE A 170 -20.41 -14.01 13.02
CA ILE A 170 -20.77 -14.11 14.43
C ILE A 170 -20.98 -12.71 15.00
N ARG A 171 -21.98 -12.57 15.86
CA ARG A 171 -22.21 -11.44 16.72
C ARG A 171 -22.02 -11.86 18.15
N SER A 172 -21.10 -11.24 18.85
CA SER A 172 -20.81 -11.52 20.25
C SER A 172 -21.20 -10.34 21.11
N TRP A 173 -21.90 -10.58 22.20
CA TRP A 173 -22.15 -9.61 23.26
C TRP A 173 -21.25 -9.93 24.45
N VAL A 174 -20.54 -8.92 24.90
CA VAL A 174 -19.70 -8.98 26.10
C VAL A 174 -20.25 -7.96 27.08
N GLY A 175 -20.63 -8.39 28.26
CA GLY A 175 -21.16 -7.53 29.33
C GLY A 175 -20.88 -8.11 30.69
N ASN A 176 -21.24 -7.35 31.75
CA ASN A 176 -21.00 -7.75 33.14
C ASN A 176 -21.64 -9.09 33.53
N ASN A 177 -22.68 -9.52 32.84
CA ASN A 177 -23.40 -10.77 33.08
C ASN A 177 -22.94 -11.95 32.20
N GLY A 178 -21.86 -11.78 31.40
CA GLY A 178 -21.29 -12.86 30.60
C GLY A 178 -21.07 -12.53 29.14
N TYR A 179 -20.81 -13.59 28.39
CA TYR A 179 -20.50 -13.60 26.97
C TYR A 179 -21.56 -14.45 26.24
N VAL A 180 -22.13 -13.90 25.17
CA VAL A 180 -23.13 -14.59 24.35
C VAL A 180 -22.76 -14.46 22.89
N GLU A 181 -22.71 -15.56 22.16
CA GLU A 181 -22.51 -15.60 20.71
C GLU A 181 -23.79 -16.04 19.99
N THR A 182 -24.01 -15.43 18.82
CA THR A 182 -25.08 -15.82 17.91
C THR A 182 -24.65 -15.59 16.47
N ILE A 183 -25.23 -16.33 15.54
CA ILE A 183 -25.04 -16.10 14.11
C ILE A 183 -25.64 -14.74 13.74
N ASP A 184 -24.88 -13.92 13.03
CA ASP A 184 -25.39 -12.69 12.43
C ASP A 184 -25.79 -12.96 10.97
N PRO A 185 -27.11 -12.97 10.65
CA PRO A 185 -27.59 -13.29 9.31
C PRO A 185 -27.18 -12.25 8.25
N ASN A 186 -26.71 -11.06 8.66
CA ASN A 186 -26.29 -9.98 7.76
C ASN A 186 -24.79 -9.97 7.49
N ARG A 187 -24.06 -10.93 8.05
CA ARG A 187 -22.61 -10.98 7.95
C ARG A 187 -22.12 -12.37 7.54
N THR A 188 -21.00 -12.38 6.86
CA THR A 188 -20.28 -13.59 6.44
C THR A 188 -18.82 -13.45 6.88
N LYS A 189 -18.31 -14.45 7.57
CA LYS A 189 -16.87 -14.59 7.77
C LYS A 189 -16.24 -15.05 6.47
N VAL A 190 -15.20 -14.35 6.03
CA VAL A 190 -14.51 -14.61 4.78
C VAL A 190 -13.03 -14.73 5.04
N THR A 191 -12.43 -15.84 4.61
CA THR A 191 -10.98 -16.01 4.52
C THR A 191 -10.61 -16.08 3.06
N LEU A 192 -9.71 -15.20 2.61
CA LEU A 192 -9.17 -15.22 1.26
C LEU A 192 -7.82 -15.92 1.25
N GLN A 193 -7.61 -16.80 0.29
CA GLN A 193 -6.26 -17.20 -0.12
C GLN A 193 -5.87 -16.37 -1.31
N ILE A 194 -4.80 -15.57 -1.18
CA ILE A 194 -4.33 -14.68 -2.24
C ILE A 194 -2.86 -14.91 -2.55
N GLU A 195 -2.56 -14.87 -3.84
CA GLU A 195 -1.20 -14.72 -4.33
C GLU A 195 -0.88 -13.22 -4.35
N ILE A 196 0.21 -12.81 -3.72
CA ILE A 196 0.62 -11.42 -3.61
C ILE A 196 2.09 -11.24 -3.96
N VAL A 197 2.41 -10.16 -4.66
CA VAL A 197 3.79 -9.76 -4.95
C VAL A 197 4.22 -8.72 -3.93
N GLY A 198 5.36 -8.96 -3.29
CA GLY A 198 6.01 -8.02 -2.38
C GLY A 198 7.37 -7.60 -2.88
N GLU A 199 7.77 -6.37 -2.61
CA GLU A 199 9.12 -5.85 -2.83
C GLU A 199 9.93 -5.93 -1.55
N LYS A 200 11.17 -6.38 -1.64
CA LYS A 200 12.07 -6.50 -0.48
C LYS A 200 12.63 -5.15 -0.09
N ILE A 201 12.42 -4.78 1.16
CA ILE A 201 13.00 -3.59 1.80
C ILE A 201 13.66 -4.04 3.09
N GLY A 202 14.99 -3.98 3.14
CA GLY A 202 15.75 -4.59 4.24
C GLY A 202 15.54 -6.11 4.29
N ASP A 203 15.11 -6.61 5.45
CA ASP A 203 14.90 -8.06 5.67
C ASP A 203 13.46 -8.52 5.41
N TYR A 204 12.55 -7.61 5.06
CA TYR A 204 11.13 -7.91 4.90
C TYR A 204 10.63 -7.62 3.50
N TYR A 205 9.55 -8.30 3.12
CA TYR A 205 8.79 -8.01 1.89
C TYR A 205 7.58 -7.16 2.22
N TYR A 206 7.33 -6.16 1.39
CA TYR A 206 6.24 -5.20 1.55
C TYR A 206 5.32 -5.21 0.33
N TYR A 207 4.03 -5.21 0.58
CA TYR A 207 3.04 -4.89 -0.44
C TYR A 207 2.94 -3.38 -0.59
N ARG A 208 3.09 -2.88 -1.83
CA ARG A 208 3.07 -1.44 -2.14
C ARG A 208 4.04 -0.59 -1.29
N ASN A 209 5.16 -1.14 -0.88
CA ASN A 209 6.15 -0.48 -0.01
C ASN A 209 5.60 0.02 1.35
N GLU A 210 4.36 -0.27 1.70
CA GLU A 210 3.69 0.22 2.92
C GLU A 210 3.38 -0.90 3.90
N ALA A 211 2.76 -1.98 3.42
CA ALA A 211 2.27 -3.05 4.28
C ALA A 211 3.25 -4.24 4.27
N PRO A 212 3.93 -4.55 5.39
CA PRO A 212 4.79 -5.72 5.46
C PRO A 212 3.97 -7.01 5.33
N ILE A 213 4.48 -7.95 4.53
CA ILE A 213 3.84 -9.26 4.32
C ILE A 213 4.29 -10.20 5.43
N ILE A 214 3.72 -10.03 6.61
CA ILE A 214 3.96 -10.85 7.80
C ILE A 214 2.65 -11.13 8.53
N ILE A 215 2.62 -12.21 9.33
CA ILE A 215 1.46 -12.60 10.13
C ILE A 215 1.09 -11.47 11.10
N ASP A 216 -0.22 -11.32 11.40
CA ASP A 216 -0.83 -10.30 12.24
C ASP A 216 -0.76 -8.85 11.71
N GLN A 217 -0.34 -8.66 10.46
CA GLN A 217 -0.42 -7.35 9.80
C GLN A 217 -1.72 -7.18 9.05
N TYR A 218 -2.18 -5.92 9.02
CA TYR A 218 -3.36 -5.52 8.28
C TYR A 218 -3.02 -5.26 6.82
N LEU A 219 -3.90 -5.74 5.94
CA LEU A 219 -3.80 -5.52 4.51
C LEU A 219 -5.10 -4.94 3.97
N HIS A 220 -5.00 -3.80 3.30
CA HIS A 220 -6.11 -3.16 2.62
C HIS A 220 -6.02 -3.45 1.12
N LEU A 221 -7.04 -4.12 0.58
CA LEU A 221 -7.11 -4.49 -0.83
C LEU A 221 -8.30 -3.83 -1.51
N ILE A 222 -8.07 -3.29 -2.70
CA ILE A 222 -9.09 -2.66 -3.52
C ILE A 222 -9.16 -3.40 -4.85
N PHE A 223 -10.20 -4.21 -5.02
CA PHE A 223 -10.52 -4.88 -6.27
C PHE A 223 -11.58 -4.06 -6.97
N ASN A 224 -11.39 -3.63 -8.20
CA ASN A 224 -12.33 -2.85 -9.04
C ASN A 224 -13.41 -2.07 -8.28
N ASN A 225 -14.44 -2.77 -7.78
CA ASN A 225 -15.61 -2.19 -7.11
C ASN A 225 -15.76 -2.62 -5.64
N VAL A 226 -14.80 -3.35 -5.08
CA VAL A 226 -14.82 -3.88 -3.72
C VAL A 226 -13.54 -3.51 -2.97
N SER A 227 -13.71 -2.84 -1.83
CA SER A 227 -12.62 -2.53 -0.90
C SER A 227 -12.76 -3.42 0.35
N VAL A 228 -11.70 -4.13 0.70
CA VAL A 228 -11.66 -5.04 1.85
C VAL A 228 -10.45 -4.79 2.73
N LEU A 229 -10.63 -5.01 4.02
CA LEU A 229 -9.58 -4.97 5.02
C LEU A 229 -9.52 -6.34 5.71
N GLY A 230 -8.34 -6.88 5.85
CA GLY A 230 -8.12 -8.13 6.56
C GLY A 230 -6.78 -8.14 7.27
N TYR A 231 -6.56 -9.12 8.11
CA TYR A 231 -5.24 -9.38 8.68
C TYR A 231 -4.70 -10.71 8.18
N ILE A 232 -3.39 -10.74 8.03
CA ILE A 232 -2.67 -11.90 7.49
C ILE A 232 -2.58 -12.96 8.59
N THR A 233 -3.14 -14.14 8.34
CA THR A 233 -3.09 -15.29 9.27
C THR A 233 -2.05 -16.32 8.89
N LYS A 234 -1.63 -16.33 7.59
CA LYS A 234 -0.63 -17.26 7.08
C LYS A 234 0.16 -16.63 5.94
N VAL A 235 1.45 -16.92 5.87
CA VAL A 235 2.35 -16.50 4.79
C VAL A 235 3.18 -17.68 4.34
N GLU A 236 3.16 -17.99 3.05
CA GLU A 236 3.97 -19.04 2.41
C GLU A 236 4.68 -18.45 1.18
N PRO A 237 6.02 -18.48 1.11
CA PRO A 237 6.73 -18.04 -0.09
C PRO A 237 6.45 -18.99 -1.26
N LEU A 238 6.15 -18.43 -2.43
CA LEU A 238 6.05 -19.21 -3.66
C LEU A 238 7.42 -19.22 -4.33
N LEU A 239 8.05 -20.39 -4.36
CA LEU A 239 9.32 -20.57 -5.05
C LEU A 239 9.06 -20.43 -6.56
N GLU A 240 9.77 -19.54 -7.23
CA GLU A 240 9.81 -19.54 -8.71
C GLU A 240 10.58 -20.78 -9.15
N ASN A 241 9.90 -21.69 -9.82
CA ASN A 241 10.50 -22.86 -10.50
C ASN A 241 11.18 -22.43 -11.80
#